data_bdd242f6c39a70e569fe75039bb3aeab
#
_entry.id   bdd242f6c39a70e569fe75039bb3aeab
#
_cell.length_a   1.000
_cell.length_b   1.000
_cell.length_c   1.000
_cell.angle_alpha   90.00
_cell.angle_beta   90.00
_cell.angle_gamma   90.00
#
_symmetry.space_group_name_H-M   'P 1'
#
loop_
_entity.id
_entity.type
_entity.pdbx_description
1 polymer ?
#
loop_
_entity_poly.entity_id
_entity_poly.type
_entity_poly.pdbx_seq_one_letter_code
_entity_poly.pdbx_strand_id
1 'polypeptide(L)'
;DLNQFSRIHGENAEYVDVITNINEKINFFESTANITNGTISVTDIYRLGTVYSGTTNIIVEEVQQDELAVILNSKLTTPTASRPIYVRITDNTIDDHPSSTADSCSYVRIPTTPYWGYVVVNGKAMWDPSTTTDFELHPSEESELVYKILKFAGVSMDKINLMRAGQVQEQTMAQQEKQ
;
A
#
# COMPACT_ATOMS: atom_id res chain seq x y z
N ASP A 1 -37.47 -19.72 -8.55
CA ASP A 1 -36.04 -19.99 -8.82
C ASP A 1 -35.30 -18.84 -9.49
N LEU A 2 -35.98 -18.02 -10.31
CA LEU A 2 -35.40 -16.79 -10.89
C LEU A 2 -35.08 -15.72 -9.84
N ASN A 3 -35.83 -15.64 -8.75
CA ASN A 3 -35.60 -14.72 -7.65
C ASN A 3 -34.36 -15.10 -6.78
N GLN A 4 -34.00 -16.37 -6.72
CA GLN A 4 -32.77 -16.80 -6.06
C GLN A 4 -31.52 -16.44 -6.88
N PHE A 5 -31.58 -16.59 -8.19
CA PHE A 5 -30.50 -16.18 -9.11
C PHE A 5 -30.25 -14.67 -9.05
N SER A 6 -31.30 -13.86 -8.94
CA SER A 6 -31.20 -12.40 -8.81
C SER A 6 -30.54 -11.98 -7.49
N ARG A 7 -30.82 -12.68 -6.38
CA ARG A 7 -30.20 -12.41 -5.07
C ARG A 7 -28.71 -12.77 -5.05
N ILE A 8 -28.35 -13.91 -5.64
CA ILE A 8 -26.95 -14.32 -5.73
C ILE A 8 -26.13 -13.36 -6.59
N HIS A 9 -26.72 -12.80 -7.64
CA HIS A 9 -26.06 -11.79 -8.48
C HIS A 9 -25.92 -10.43 -7.76
N GLY A 10 -26.89 -10.03 -6.95
CA GLY A 10 -26.83 -8.80 -6.18
C GLY A 10 -25.73 -8.81 -5.12
N GLU A 11 -25.66 -9.86 -4.30
CA GLU A 11 -24.63 -9.98 -3.26
C GLU A 11 -23.21 -10.12 -3.84
N ASN A 12 -23.06 -10.81 -4.96
CA ASN A 12 -21.76 -10.92 -5.63
C ASN A 12 -21.32 -9.61 -6.31
N ALA A 13 -22.25 -8.84 -6.87
CA ALA A 13 -21.95 -7.55 -7.49
C ALA A 13 -21.49 -6.53 -6.44
N GLU A 14 -22.18 -6.45 -5.32
CA GLU A 14 -21.82 -5.54 -4.22
C GLU A 14 -20.46 -5.87 -3.62
N TYR A 15 -20.16 -7.17 -3.42
CA TYR A 15 -18.85 -7.63 -2.95
C TYR A 15 -17.72 -7.33 -3.98
N VAL A 16 -17.99 -7.50 -5.27
CA VAL A 16 -17.05 -7.18 -6.35
C VAL A 16 -16.77 -5.67 -6.39
N ASP A 17 -17.79 -4.83 -6.22
CA ASP A 17 -17.64 -3.38 -6.21
C ASP A 17 -16.79 -2.91 -5.03
N VAL A 18 -16.97 -3.49 -3.84
CA VAL A 18 -16.14 -3.20 -2.65
C VAL A 18 -14.67 -3.57 -2.89
N ILE A 19 -14.42 -4.77 -3.45
CA ILE A 19 -13.04 -5.19 -3.78
C ILE A 19 -12.41 -4.27 -4.83
N THR A 20 -13.17 -3.89 -5.85
CA THR A 20 -12.69 -2.99 -6.90
C THR A 20 -12.30 -1.63 -6.32
N ASN A 21 -13.13 -1.05 -5.46
CA ASN A 21 -12.84 0.21 -4.78
C ASN A 21 -11.62 0.12 -3.88
N ILE A 22 -11.45 -0.99 -3.15
CA ILE A 22 -10.25 -1.21 -2.31
C ILE A 22 -9.00 -1.33 -3.18
N ASN A 23 -9.07 -2.06 -4.28
CA ASN A 23 -7.96 -2.21 -5.21
C ASN A 23 -7.58 -0.88 -5.85
N GLU A 24 -8.53 -0.04 -6.25
CA GLU A 24 -8.26 1.31 -6.77
C GLU A 24 -7.51 2.17 -5.75
N LYS A 25 -7.88 2.12 -4.48
CA LYS A 25 -7.18 2.82 -3.39
C LYS A 25 -5.76 2.30 -3.19
N ILE A 26 -5.54 0.99 -3.31
CA ILE A 26 -4.23 0.36 -3.18
C ILE A 26 -3.36 0.68 -4.40
N ASN A 27 -3.90 0.59 -5.62
CA ASN A 27 -3.20 0.86 -6.86
C ASN A 27 -2.57 2.25 -6.92
N PHE A 28 -3.14 3.22 -6.20
CA PHE A 28 -2.57 4.55 -6.05
C PHE A 28 -1.16 4.54 -5.42
N PHE A 29 -0.87 3.55 -4.59
CA PHE A 29 0.41 3.36 -3.92
C PHE A 29 1.27 2.26 -4.54
N GLU A 30 0.79 1.58 -5.58
CA GLU A 30 1.57 0.58 -6.28
C GLU A 30 2.66 1.23 -7.14
N SER A 31 3.85 0.68 -7.03
CA SER A 31 5.04 1.13 -7.76
C SER A 31 5.89 -0.07 -8.14
N THR A 32 6.85 0.16 -9.02
CA THR A 32 7.84 -0.86 -9.42
C THR A 32 9.23 -0.39 -9.03
N ALA A 33 10.07 -1.33 -8.61
CA ALA A 33 11.46 -1.08 -8.29
C ALA A 33 12.37 -2.11 -8.95
N ASN A 34 13.61 -1.71 -9.20
CA ASN A 34 14.63 -2.61 -9.68
C ASN A 34 15.33 -3.29 -8.49
N ILE A 35 15.69 -4.55 -8.68
CA ILE A 35 16.50 -5.33 -7.74
C ILE A 35 17.85 -5.55 -8.38
N THR A 36 18.90 -5.19 -7.69
CA THR A 36 20.28 -5.35 -8.18
C THR A 36 21.07 -6.13 -7.14
N ASN A 37 21.60 -7.28 -7.53
CA ASN A 37 22.34 -8.19 -6.64
C ASN A 37 21.56 -8.46 -5.33
N GLY A 38 20.29 -8.79 -5.44
CA GLY A 38 19.42 -9.09 -4.29
C GLY A 38 19.00 -7.87 -3.46
N THR A 39 19.39 -6.65 -3.82
CA THR A 39 18.99 -5.42 -3.10
C THR A 39 17.96 -4.65 -3.90
N ILE A 40 16.82 -4.36 -3.27
CA ILE A 40 15.77 -3.53 -3.86
C ILE A 40 16.19 -2.07 -3.76
N SER A 41 16.07 -1.32 -4.84
CA SER A 41 16.60 0.04 -4.99
C SER A 41 15.87 1.12 -4.17
N VAL A 42 14.81 0.76 -3.43
CA VAL A 42 13.95 1.67 -2.66
C VAL A 42 13.86 1.26 -1.21
N THR A 43 13.53 2.23 -0.33
CA THR A 43 13.42 2.02 1.12
C THR A 43 12.04 2.28 1.69
N ASP A 44 11.12 2.75 0.86
CA ASP A 44 9.73 3.11 1.21
C ASP A 44 8.74 1.97 1.01
N ILE A 45 9.19 0.72 1.13
CA ILE A 45 8.38 -0.47 0.91
C ILE A 45 7.47 -0.69 2.12
N TYR A 46 6.15 -0.62 1.90
CA TYR A 46 5.14 -1.10 2.85
C TYR A 46 4.93 -2.61 2.70
N ARG A 47 4.75 -3.07 1.45
CA ARG A 47 4.54 -4.48 1.14
C ARG A 47 5.19 -4.81 -0.21
N LEU A 48 6.01 -5.84 -0.22
CA LEU A 48 6.54 -6.41 -1.45
C LEU A 48 5.42 -7.19 -2.17
N GLY A 49 5.26 -6.95 -3.45
CA GLY A 49 4.35 -7.67 -4.33
C GLY A 49 5.08 -8.79 -5.08
N THR A 50 4.90 -8.85 -6.39
CA THR A 50 5.49 -9.89 -7.23
C THR A 50 6.91 -9.51 -7.64
N VAL A 51 7.83 -10.45 -7.55
CA VAL A 51 9.20 -10.34 -8.07
C VAL A 51 9.27 -10.99 -9.44
N TYR A 52 9.93 -10.32 -10.39
CA TYR A 52 10.12 -10.78 -11.76
C TYR A 52 11.60 -10.91 -12.07
N SER A 53 11.99 -11.99 -12.71
CA SER A 53 13.34 -12.16 -13.25
C SER A 53 13.58 -11.20 -14.41
N GLY A 54 14.61 -10.36 -14.31
CA GLY A 54 14.92 -9.33 -15.28
C GLY A 54 15.28 -9.85 -16.68
N THR A 55 15.73 -11.08 -16.77
CA THR A 55 16.15 -11.70 -18.04
C THR A 55 14.96 -12.28 -18.82
N THR A 56 13.99 -12.84 -18.13
CA THR A 56 12.90 -13.63 -18.73
C THR A 56 11.51 -13.13 -18.37
N ASN A 57 11.40 -12.15 -17.50
CA ASN A 57 10.15 -11.62 -16.95
C ASN A 57 9.24 -12.73 -16.35
N ILE A 58 9.88 -13.79 -15.85
CA ILE A 58 9.20 -14.89 -15.17
C ILE A 58 9.00 -14.50 -13.71
N ILE A 59 7.86 -14.87 -13.14
CA ILE A 59 7.58 -14.67 -11.72
C ILE A 59 8.54 -15.51 -10.91
N VAL A 60 9.22 -14.89 -9.96
CA VAL A 60 10.09 -15.52 -8.98
C VAL A 60 9.26 -15.90 -7.75
N GLU A 61 9.27 -17.17 -7.37
CA GLU A 61 8.45 -17.70 -6.28
C GLU A 61 9.10 -17.42 -4.92
N GLU A 62 8.34 -16.89 -3.98
CA GLU A 62 8.82 -16.68 -2.60
C GLU A 62 8.81 -18.00 -1.82
N VAL A 63 9.94 -18.32 -1.18
CA VAL A 63 10.12 -19.52 -0.37
C VAL A 63 10.61 -19.12 1.03
N GLN A 64 10.23 -19.91 2.04
CA GLN A 64 10.68 -19.67 3.40
C GLN A 64 12.14 -20.10 3.60
N GLN A 65 12.84 -19.43 4.51
CA GLN A 65 14.27 -19.66 4.77
C GLN A 65 14.59 -21.10 5.19
N ASP A 66 13.66 -21.75 5.91
CA ASP A 66 13.82 -23.13 6.37
C ASP A 66 13.64 -24.16 5.24
N GLU A 67 12.85 -23.83 4.23
CA GLU A 67 12.61 -24.70 3.06
C GLU A 67 13.74 -24.61 2.03
N LEU A 68 14.48 -23.50 1.99
CA LEU A 68 15.52 -23.24 1.01
C LEU A 68 16.56 -24.38 0.96
N ALA A 69 17.05 -24.83 2.11
CA ALA A 69 18.06 -25.88 2.16
C ALA A 69 17.54 -27.23 1.58
N VAL A 70 16.29 -27.54 1.77
CA VAL A 70 15.64 -28.74 1.25
C VAL A 70 15.52 -28.65 -0.27
N ILE A 71 15.09 -27.50 -0.77
CA ILE A 71 14.92 -27.26 -2.21
C ILE A 71 16.26 -27.31 -2.95
N LEU A 72 17.30 -26.65 -2.42
CA LEU A 72 18.62 -26.63 -3.04
C LEU A 72 19.32 -28.00 -3.04
N ASN A 73 19.09 -28.86 -2.04
CA ASN A 73 19.66 -30.18 -1.97
C ASN A 73 18.94 -31.26 -2.81
N SER A 74 17.75 -30.94 -3.29
CA SER A 74 16.93 -31.87 -4.08
C SER A 74 17.22 -31.68 -5.58
N LYS A 75 17.67 -32.73 -6.26
CA LYS A 75 17.87 -32.71 -7.72
C LYS A 75 16.61 -32.45 -8.51
N LEU A 76 15.43 -32.71 -7.94
CA LEU A 76 14.15 -32.55 -8.61
C LEU A 76 13.58 -31.13 -8.48
N THR A 77 13.88 -30.47 -7.36
CA THR A 77 13.34 -29.14 -7.03
C THR A 77 14.37 -28.02 -7.14
N THR A 78 15.61 -28.33 -7.50
CA THR A 78 16.66 -27.31 -7.70
C THR A 78 16.18 -26.18 -8.61
N PRO A 79 16.29 -24.92 -8.20
CA PRO A 79 15.84 -23.76 -8.97
C PRO A 79 16.59 -23.65 -10.30
N THR A 80 15.88 -23.20 -11.33
CA THR A 80 16.43 -22.98 -12.67
C THR A 80 15.99 -21.61 -13.18
N ALA A 81 16.60 -21.12 -14.24
CA ALA A 81 16.20 -19.85 -14.86
C ALA A 81 14.73 -19.81 -15.32
N SER A 82 14.10 -20.96 -15.58
CA SER A 82 12.69 -21.08 -15.92
C SER A 82 11.78 -21.23 -14.67
N ARG A 83 12.34 -21.48 -13.51
CA ARG A 83 11.66 -21.64 -12.24
C ARG A 83 12.52 -21.07 -11.13
N PRO A 84 12.72 -19.75 -11.11
CA PRO A 84 13.48 -19.08 -10.10
C PRO A 84 12.70 -18.98 -8.78
N ILE A 85 13.40 -18.97 -7.67
CA ILE A 85 12.86 -18.76 -6.34
C ILE A 85 13.63 -17.66 -5.62
N TYR A 86 13.05 -17.04 -4.61
CA TYR A 86 13.74 -16.13 -3.73
C TYR A 86 13.32 -16.31 -2.28
N VAL A 87 14.22 -15.93 -1.38
CA VAL A 87 13.94 -15.82 0.05
C VAL A 87 14.08 -14.37 0.47
N ARG A 88 13.12 -13.87 1.23
CA ARG A 88 13.17 -12.51 1.78
C ARG A 88 14.01 -12.50 3.04
N ILE A 89 15.09 -11.71 3.04
CA ILE A 89 16.01 -11.57 4.20
C ILE A 89 15.61 -10.36 5.05
N THR A 90 15.40 -9.21 4.39
CA THR A 90 14.95 -7.97 5.04
C THR A 90 13.87 -7.31 4.19
N ASP A 91 13.40 -6.13 4.59
CA ASP A 91 12.37 -5.40 3.84
C ASP A 91 12.81 -5.01 2.42
N ASN A 92 14.11 -4.79 2.23
CA ASN A 92 14.68 -4.39 0.94
C ASN A 92 15.78 -5.33 0.42
N THR A 93 15.92 -6.53 0.99
CA THR A 93 16.94 -7.50 0.55
C THR A 93 16.33 -8.87 0.37
N ILE A 94 16.60 -9.48 -0.78
CA ILE A 94 16.22 -10.84 -1.12
C ILE A 94 17.45 -11.67 -1.48
N ASP A 95 17.35 -12.99 -1.32
CA ASP A 95 18.32 -13.97 -1.81
C ASP A 95 17.66 -14.80 -2.91
N ASP A 96 18.10 -14.61 -4.16
CA ASP A 96 17.50 -15.21 -5.34
C ASP A 96 18.29 -16.41 -5.85
N HIS A 97 17.58 -17.44 -6.30
CA HIS A 97 18.14 -18.67 -6.84
C HIS A 97 17.47 -19.08 -8.16
N PRO A 98 18.22 -19.27 -9.26
CA PRO A 98 19.65 -18.93 -9.41
C PRO A 98 19.85 -17.42 -9.35
N SER A 99 20.99 -17.01 -8.78
CA SER A 99 21.32 -15.59 -8.62
C SER A 99 21.21 -14.81 -9.92
N SER A 100 20.46 -13.72 -9.88
CA SER A 100 20.29 -12.78 -10.98
C SER A 100 20.99 -11.45 -10.65
N THR A 101 21.48 -10.78 -11.67
CA THR A 101 22.11 -9.46 -11.49
C THR A 101 21.14 -8.30 -11.58
N ALA A 102 19.98 -8.54 -12.15
CA ALA A 102 18.96 -7.51 -12.37
C ALA A 102 17.56 -8.13 -12.45
N ASP A 103 16.81 -7.94 -11.43
CA ASP A 103 15.39 -8.30 -11.34
C ASP A 103 14.54 -7.06 -11.14
N SER A 104 13.23 -7.22 -11.14
CA SER A 104 12.29 -6.14 -10.82
C SER A 104 11.20 -6.65 -9.89
N CYS A 105 10.59 -5.76 -9.14
CA CYS A 105 9.46 -6.11 -8.29
C CYS A 105 8.36 -5.05 -8.36
N SER A 106 7.13 -5.49 -8.17
CA SER A 106 6.03 -4.61 -7.80
C SER A 106 6.01 -4.48 -6.27
N TYR A 107 5.63 -3.33 -5.75
CA TYR A 107 5.49 -3.11 -4.32
C TYR A 107 4.47 -2.01 -4.03
N VAL A 108 3.91 -2.05 -2.84
CA VAL A 108 3.10 -0.96 -2.30
C VAL A 108 4.03 -0.07 -1.48
N ARG A 109 4.10 1.22 -1.83
CA ARG A 109 4.96 2.17 -1.14
C ARG A 109 4.30 2.75 0.12
N ILE A 110 5.12 3.18 1.06
CA ILE A 110 4.69 3.99 2.19
C ILE A 110 4.42 5.41 1.67
N PRO A 111 3.26 6.03 2.00
CA PRO A 111 3.00 7.42 1.65
C PRO A 111 4.05 8.37 2.23
N THR A 112 4.34 9.43 1.51
CA THR A 112 5.23 10.49 2.00
C THR A 112 4.63 11.15 3.25
N THR A 113 5.45 11.38 4.27
CA THR A 113 4.99 12.05 5.49
C THR A 113 4.57 13.48 5.17
N PRO A 114 3.32 13.87 5.41
CA PRO A 114 2.86 15.23 5.15
C PRO A 114 3.55 16.22 6.08
N TYR A 115 3.87 17.38 5.54
CA TYR A 115 4.51 18.46 6.29
C TYR A 115 3.91 19.80 5.91
N TRP A 116 3.44 20.56 6.89
CA TRP A 116 2.96 21.92 6.67
C TRP A 116 4.11 22.90 6.74
N GLY A 117 4.58 23.35 5.57
CA GLY A 117 5.59 24.39 5.44
C GLY A 117 5.02 25.76 5.75
N TYR A 118 5.77 26.59 6.48
CA TYR A 118 5.37 27.96 6.78
C TYR A 118 6.56 28.91 6.87
N VAL A 119 6.31 30.16 6.54
CA VAL A 119 7.23 31.28 6.77
C VAL A 119 6.60 32.23 7.78
N VAL A 120 7.43 32.85 8.63
CA VAL A 120 6.96 33.83 9.61
C VAL A 120 7.08 35.23 9.00
N VAL A 121 5.93 35.88 8.77
CA VAL A 121 5.85 37.26 8.29
C VAL A 121 5.14 38.10 9.35
N ASN A 122 5.81 39.14 9.84
CA ASN A 122 5.27 40.01 10.89
C ASN A 122 4.75 39.27 12.14
N GLY A 123 5.46 38.21 12.57
CA GLY A 123 5.09 37.40 13.72
C GLY A 123 3.93 36.44 13.50
N LYS A 124 3.44 36.28 12.28
CA LYS A 124 2.38 35.33 11.90
C LYS A 124 2.95 34.23 10.98
N ALA A 125 2.60 33.00 11.27
CA ALA A 125 2.91 31.88 10.39
C ALA A 125 1.98 31.94 9.16
N MET A 126 2.60 32.02 7.98
CA MET A 126 1.91 31.99 6.68
C MET A 126 2.35 30.74 5.92
N TRP A 127 1.40 30.09 5.28
CA TRP A 127 1.67 28.90 4.49
C TRP A 127 2.69 29.17 3.38
N ASP A 128 3.62 28.25 3.22
CA ASP A 128 4.64 28.25 2.17
C ASP A 128 4.49 27.00 1.29
N PRO A 129 4.04 27.15 0.04
CA PRO A 129 3.85 26.02 -0.85
C PRO A 129 5.16 25.33 -1.26
N SER A 130 6.30 26.03 -1.16
CA SER A 130 7.59 25.49 -1.61
C SER A 130 8.18 24.47 -0.64
N THR A 131 7.79 24.52 0.62
CA THR A 131 8.25 23.60 1.68
C THR A 131 7.16 22.67 2.18
N THR A 132 5.92 22.85 1.73
CA THR A 132 4.78 22.00 2.10
C THR A 132 4.82 20.67 1.36
N THR A 133 4.56 19.58 2.08
CA THR A 133 4.28 18.26 1.52
C THR A 133 2.83 17.90 1.82
N ASP A 134 2.04 17.72 0.77
CA ASP A 134 0.61 17.39 0.91
C ASP A 134 0.39 15.93 1.32
N PHE A 135 -0.84 15.63 1.75
CA PHE A 135 -1.24 14.25 2.01
C PHE A 135 -1.37 13.48 0.70
N GLU A 136 -0.69 12.35 0.62
CA GLU A 136 -0.84 11.39 -0.47
C GLU A 136 -1.98 10.43 -0.13
N LEU A 137 -3.20 10.78 -0.54
CA LEU A 137 -4.39 9.97 -0.32
C LEU A 137 -5.21 9.86 -1.61
N HIS A 138 -5.96 8.78 -1.74
CA HIS A 138 -6.94 8.68 -2.81
C HIS A 138 -8.01 9.78 -2.63
N PRO A 139 -8.51 10.42 -3.72
CA PRO A 139 -9.48 11.52 -3.62
C PRO A 139 -10.74 11.19 -2.81
N SER A 140 -11.16 9.94 -2.75
CA SER A 140 -12.31 9.51 -1.94
C SER A 140 -12.10 9.67 -0.44
N GLU A 141 -10.85 9.70 0.04
CA GLU A 141 -10.50 9.80 1.47
C GLU A 141 -10.42 11.24 1.98
N GLU A 142 -10.50 12.24 1.09
CA GLU A 142 -10.33 13.65 1.44
C GLU A 142 -11.34 14.10 2.50
N SER A 143 -12.60 13.75 2.33
CA SER A 143 -13.66 14.13 3.26
C SER A 143 -13.46 13.54 4.65
N GLU A 144 -13.07 12.27 4.74
CA GLU A 144 -12.79 11.60 6.00
C GLU A 144 -11.60 12.24 6.72
N LEU A 145 -10.54 12.57 5.97
CA LEU A 145 -9.37 13.28 6.50
C LEU A 145 -9.76 14.62 7.12
N VAL A 146 -10.59 15.42 6.44
CA VAL A 146 -11.07 16.71 6.94
C VAL A 146 -11.80 16.54 8.28
N TYR A 147 -12.70 15.55 8.39
CA TYR A 147 -13.43 15.30 9.64
C TYR A 147 -12.50 14.84 10.78
N LYS A 148 -11.52 14.00 10.49
CA LYS A 148 -10.48 13.58 11.47
C LYS A 148 -9.67 14.78 11.95
N ILE A 149 -9.25 15.66 11.04
CA ILE A 149 -8.52 16.89 11.40
C ILE A 149 -9.38 17.80 12.28
N LEU A 150 -10.65 18.03 11.93
CA LEU A 150 -11.56 18.86 12.72
C LEU A 150 -11.79 18.29 14.11
N LYS A 151 -11.93 16.98 14.24
CA LYS A 151 -12.05 16.28 15.52
C LYS A 151 -10.82 16.53 16.42
N PHE A 152 -9.60 16.32 15.88
CA PHE A 152 -8.37 16.56 16.64
C PHE A 152 -8.14 18.04 16.96
N ALA A 153 -8.46 18.94 16.04
CA ALA A 153 -8.39 20.38 16.28
C ALA A 153 -9.37 20.80 17.37
N GLY A 154 -10.59 20.24 17.40
CA GLY A 154 -11.57 20.48 18.44
C GLY A 154 -11.09 20.07 19.83
N VAL A 155 -10.39 18.94 19.96
CA VAL A 155 -9.76 18.50 21.20
C VAL A 155 -8.64 19.45 21.61
N SER A 156 -7.75 19.80 20.68
CA SER A 156 -6.60 20.68 20.96
C SER A 156 -7.01 22.10 21.38
N MET A 157 -8.15 22.59 20.86
CA MET A 157 -8.67 23.93 21.17
C MET A 157 -9.69 23.94 22.32
N ASP A 158 -9.91 22.81 22.99
CA ASP A 158 -10.93 22.63 24.04
C ASP A 158 -12.37 23.03 23.59
N LYS A 159 -12.66 22.82 22.29
CA LYS A 159 -13.96 23.12 21.69
C LYS A 159 -14.78 21.84 21.49
N ILE A 160 -15.45 21.40 22.55
CA ILE A 160 -16.28 20.18 22.58
C ILE A 160 -17.28 20.08 21.42
N ASN A 161 -17.87 21.19 21.01
CA ASN A 161 -18.83 21.22 19.92
C ASN A 161 -18.20 20.88 18.55
N LEU A 162 -16.97 21.36 18.30
CA LEU A 162 -16.23 21.05 17.08
C LEU A 162 -15.79 19.58 17.06
N MET A 163 -15.33 19.07 18.20
CA MET A 163 -14.99 17.66 18.37
C MET A 163 -16.18 16.74 18.10
N ARG A 164 -17.37 17.06 18.68
CA ARG A 164 -18.59 16.29 18.47
C ARG A 164 -19.06 16.33 17.02
N ALA A 165 -19.01 17.47 16.37
CA ALA A 165 -19.38 17.60 14.95
C ALA A 165 -18.47 16.71 14.07
N GLY A 166 -17.16 16.72 14.26
CA GLY A 166 -16.22 15.84 13.57
C GLY A 166 -16.50 14.35 13.82
N GLN A 167 -16.78 13.99 15.07
CA GLN A 167 -17.06 12.59 15.44
C GLN A 167 -18.37 12.06 14.85
N VAL A 168 -19.43 12.86 14.83
CA VAL A 168 -20.71 12.47 14.22
C VAL A 168 -20.55 12.25 12.72
N GLN A 169 -19.83 13.12 12.04
CA GLN A 169 -19.60 13.00 10.60
C GLN A 169 -18.75 11.76 10.27
N GLU A 170 -17.68 11.51 11.02
CA GLU A 170 -16.83 10.31 10.88
C GLU A 170 -17.67 9.02 11.02
N GLN A 171 -18.56 8.97 12.03
CA GLN A 171 -19.44 7.81 12.23
C GLN A 171 -20.47 7.63 11.11
N THR A 172 -21.00 8.73 10.59
CA THR A 172 -21.96 8.69 9.49
C THR A 172 -21.32 8.15 8.21
N MET A 173 -20.10 8.60 7.89
CA MET A 173 -19.38 8.10 6.73
C MET A 173 -19.01 6.62 6.87
N ALA A 174 -18.52 6.19 8.03
CA ALA A 174 -18.23 4.78 8.30
C ALA A 174 -19.46 3.86 8.24
N GLN A 175 -20.66 4.41 8.44
CA GLN A 175 -21.91 3.67 8.25
C GLN A 175 -22.32 3.60 6.78
N GLN A 176 -22.06 4.64 6.00
CA GLN A 176 -22.33 4.67 4.56
C GLN A 176 -21.40 3.73 3.77
N GLU A 177 -20.16 3.59 4.20
CA GLU A 177 -19.21 2.65 3.57
C GLU A 177 -19.54 1.17 3.80
N LYS A 178 -20.39 0.87 4.80
CA LYS A 178 -20.82 -0.49 5.14
C LYS A 178 -22.16 -0.91 4.51
N GLN A 179 -22.81 -0.02 3.80
CA GLN A 179 -24.05 -0.27 3.06
C GLN A 179 -23.79 -0.46 1.58
#